data_61902452771ae38b5510103e9e730dff
#
_entry.id   61902452771ae38b5510103e9e730dff
#
_cell.length_a   1.000
_cell.length_b   1.000
_cell.length_c   1.000
_cell.angle_alpha   90.00
_cell.angle_beta   90.00
_cell.angle_gamma   90.00
#
_symmetry.space_group_name_H-M   'P 1'
#
loop_
_entity.id
_entity.type
_entity.pdbx_description
1 polymer ?
#
loop_
_entity_poly.entity_id
_entity_poly.type
_entity_poly.pdbx_seq_one_letter_code
_entity_poly.pdbx_strand_id
1 'polypeptide(L)'
;TSSLVGSEMCIRDRMQIILGTGVVNKVYDEFIRIAGVSESSKEELKKVAASRANPVQRLIKTLGDIFVPIIPAIVASGFLMGIMEALNFMVNNGFLNIDTSGSIYTFAQLFSNTAYTFLPILIAYSGAKVFGANPYLGAVIGMIMIHPNLQNAWTVATEGVKATQKVWFGLYSIDMVGYQGHVIPVIIAVWVLAQIEKRLHKVVPAMFDLFVTPLVSVFVTGYLTLSIIGPIFVTVENGLLNGIQWLIALPFGIGSLIMGAFYAPTVVAGVHHMYTIIDLGQLSKFGVTYWLPLASAANIAQGGALSLIHI
;
A
#
# COMPACT_ATOMS: atom_id res chain seq x y z
N THR A 1 -20.84 36.86 -9.48
CA THR A 1 -20.86 35.39 -9.67
C THR A 1 -20.16 34.69 -8.54
N SER A 2 -20.92 34.47 -7.52
CA SER A 2 -20.56 33.79 -6.29
C SER A 2 -20.70 32.31 -6.48
N SER A 3 -19.63 31.57 -6.63
CA SER A 3 -19.49 30.18 -6.21
C SER A 3 -18.14 29.54 -6.55
N LEU A 4 -17.05 30.29 -6.40
CA LEU A 4 -15.70 29.69 -6.32
C LEU A 4 -15.27 29.79 -4.85
N VAL A 5 -15.81 28.91 -4.02
CA VAL A 5 -15.30 28.73 -2.66
C VAL A 5 -14.03 27.90 -2.77
N GLY A 6 -12.92 28.61 -3.00
CA GLY A 6 -11.61 28.06 -2.75
C GLY A 6 -11.30 28.21 -1.26
N SER A 7 -11.13 27.13 -0.52
CA SER A 7 -10.57 27.21 0.81
C SER A 7 -9.08 27.55 0.69
N GLU A 8 -8.71 28.76 1.06
CA GLU A 8 -7.31 29.17 1.16
C GLU A 8 -6.73 28.66 2.47
N MET A 9 -5.74 27.81 2.40
CA MET A 9 -5.00 27.32 3.55
C MET A 9 -3.55 27.81 3.46
N CYS A 10 -3.24 28.89 4.16
CA CYS A 10 -1.87 29.38 4.30
C CYS A 10 -1.12 28.56 5.34
N ILE A 11 -0.27 27.65 4.92
CA ILE A 11 0.66 26.93 5.79
C ILE A 11 2.07 27.48 5.51
N ARG A 12 2.56 28.34 6.39
CA ARG A 12 3.96 28.81 6.47
C ARG A 12 4.65 28.88 5.10
N ASP A 13 4.53 30.01 4.43
CA ASP A 13 5.17 30.34 3.13
C ASP A 13 4.65 29.57 1.89
N ARG A 14 3.49 28.96 1.96
CA ARG A 14 2.84 28.30 0.82
C ARG A 14 1.37 28.68 0.74
N MET A 15 0.95 29.13 -0.42
CA MET A 15 -0.45 29.33 -0.76
C MET A 15 -0.94 28.09 -1.49
N GLN A 16 -1.93 27.39 -0.93
CA GLN A 16 -2.57 26.23 -1.56
C GLN A 16 -3.99 26.63 -1.94
N ILE A 17 -4.27 26.67 -3.24
CA ILE A 17 -5.60 26.96 -3.76
C ILE A 17 -6.22 25.65 -4.22
N ILE A 18 -7.34 25.26 -3.60
CA ILE A 18 -8.07 24.05 -3.95
C ILE A 18 -9.16 24.44 -4.95
N LEU A 19 -8.99 23.97 -6.18
CA LEU A 19 -9.94 24.16 -7.26
C LEU A 19 -10.58 22.83 -7.62
N GLY A 20 -11.86 22.86 -8.02
CA GLY A 20 -12.57 21.64 -8.43
C GLY A 20 -11.96 20.95 -9.65
N THR A 21 -12.25 19.66 -9.81
CA THR A 21 -11.77 18.85 -10.93
C THR A 21 -12.16 19.46 -12.28
N GLY A 22 -11.18 19.61 -13.18
CA GLY A 22 -11.35 20.17 -14.54
C GLY A 22 -11.00 21.67 -14.69
N VAL A 23 -10.93 22.44 -13.60
CA VAL A 23 -10.58 23.87 -13.65
C VAL A 23 -9.12 24.11 -13.30
N VAL A 24 -8.53 23.21 -12.50
CA VAL A 24 -7.16 23.34 -11.96
C VAL A 24 -6.11 23.61 -13.04
N ASN A 25 -6.12 22.85 -14.13
CA ASN A 25 -5.10 22.99 -15.18
C ASN A 25 -5.20 24.35 -15.90
N LYS A 26 -6.42 24.81 -16.20
CA LYS A 26 -6.63 26.10 -16.86
C LYS A 26 -6.19 27.29 -16.00
N VAL A 27 -6.49 27.25 -14.70
CA VAL A 27 -6.08 28.29 -13.75
C VAL A 27 -4.58 28.25 -13.52
N TYR A 28 -3.98 27.05 -13.50
CA TYR A 28 -2.54 26.86 -13.33
C TYR A 28 -1.75 27.45 -14.52
N ASP A 29 -2.15 27.13 -15.75
CA ASP A 29 -1.51 27.64 -16.98
C ASP A 29 -1.58 29.16 -17.04
N GLU A 30 -2.73 29.74 -16.70
CA GLU A 30 -2.94 31.18 -16.69
C GLU A 30 -2.16 31.88 -15.56
N PHE A 31 -2.09 31.25 -14.38
CA PHE A 31 -1.31 31.74 -13.25
C PHE A 31 0.18 31.81 -13.56
N ILE A 32 0.76 30.76 -14.16
CA ILE A 32 2.18 30.75 -14.58
C ILE A 32 2.43 31.85 -15.59
N ARG A 33 1.52 32.04 -16.54
CA ARG A 33 1.64 33.08 -17.57
C ARG A 33 1.64 34.51 -16.97
N ILE A 34 0.76 34.76 -15.99
CA ILE A 34 0.60 36.09 -15.36
C ILE A 34 1.70 36.37 -14.34
N ALA A 35 2.05 35.37 -13.54
CA ALA A 35 3.03 35.50 -12.46
C ALA A 35 4.49 35.49 -12.96
N GLY A 36 4.74 35.08 -14.21
CA GLY A 36 6.10 35.01 -14.78
C GLY A 36 7.03 34.04 -14.05
N VAL A 37 6.46 33.04 -13.35
CA VAL A 37 7.19 32.05 -12.57
C VAL A 37 7.48 30.85 -13.45
N SER A 38 8.69 30.36 -13.43
CA SER A 38 9.03 29.11 -14.09
C SER A 38 8.42 27.93 -13.33
N GLU A 39 7.96 26.93 -14.08
CA GLU A 39 7.47 25.68 -13.53
C GLU A 39 8.57 25.01 -12.69
N SER A 40 8.42 25.06 -11.36
CA SER A 40 9.30 24.26 -10.50
C SER A 40 8.95 22.81 -10.68
N SER A 41 9.91 21.98 -11.08
CA SER A 41 9.62 20.56 -11.25
C SER A 41 9.09 19.97 -9.93
N LYS A 42 8.08 19.09 -10.02
CA LYS A 42 7.56 18.36 -8.84
C LYS A 42 8.68 17.74 -8.00
N GLU A 43 9.81 17.44 -8.64
CA GLU A 43 10.98 16.83 -8.03
C GLU A 43 11.79 17.81 -7.18
N GLU A 44 11.93 19.07 -7.62
CA GLU A 44 12.61 20.12 -6.84
C GLU A 44 11.83 20.50 -5.60
N LEU A 45 10.51 20.67 -5.72
CA LEU A 45 9.61 20.90 -4.59
C LEU A 45 9.63 19.72 -3.60
N LYS A 46 9.67 18.48 -4.10
CA LYS A 46 9.82 17.28 -3.27
C LYS A 46 11.15 17.25 -2.53
N LYS A 47 12.26 17.62 -3.17
CA LYS A 47 13.60 17.67 -2.54
C LYS A 47 13.67 18.71 -1.42
N VAL A 48 13.16 19.92 -1.65
CA VAL A 48 13.12 20.98 -0.62
C VAL A 48 12.22 20.60 0.56
N ALA A 49 11.07 19.98 0.31
CA ALA A 49 10.18 19.49 1.37
C ALA A 49 10.80 18.33 2.15
N ALA A 50 11.54 17.44 1.49
CA ALA A 50 12.20 16.30 2.12
C ALA A 50 13.38 16.70 3.03
N SER A 51 14.08 17.80 2.71
CA SER A 51 15.23 18.28 3.52
C SER A 51 14.82 18.81 4.90
N ARG A 52 13.57 19.26 5.07
CA ARG A 52 13.03 19.82 6.33
C ARG A 52 12.17 18.83 7.13
N ALA A 53 11.93 17.61 6.62
CA ALA A 53 11.05 16.64 7.24
C ALA A 53 11.77 15.78 8.29
N ASN A 54 11.11 15.53 9.43
CA ASN A 54 11.55 14.57 10.43
C ASN A 54 11.62 13.14 9.86
N PRO A 55 12.44 12.22 10.42
CA PRO A 55 12.55 10.84 9.92
C PRO A 55 11.21 10.11 9.80
N VAL A 56 10.30 10.33 10.75
CA VAL A 56 8.94 9.75 10.73
C VAL A 56 8.14 10.30 9.55
N GLN A 57 8.18 11.62 9.31
CA GLN A 57 7.50 12.25 8.17
C GLN A 57 8.05 11.76 6.83
N ARG A 58 9.37 11.50 6.76
CA ARG A 58 9.99 10.90 5.55
C ARG A 58 9.47 9.49 5.31
N LEU A 59 9.40 8.66 6.36
CA LEU A 59 8.86 7.30 6.27
C LEU A 59 7.41 7.32 5.77
N ILE A 60 6.56 8.15 6.39
CA ILE A 60 5.15 8.31 5.99
C ILE A 60 5.01 8.73 4.54
N LYS A 61 5.79 9.74 4.12
CA LYS A 61 5.79 10.20 2.74
C LYS A 61 6.22 9.10 1.77
N THR A 62 7.29 8.36 2.10
CA THR A 62 7.77 7.24 1.29
C THR A 62 6.70 6.17 1.12
N LEU A 63 6.00 5.81 2.20
CA LEU A 63 4.89 4.87 2.14
C LEU A 63 3.75 5.40 1.28
N GLY A 64 3.36 6.67 1.44
CA GLY A 64 2.38 7.32 0.57
C GLY A 64 2.80 7.30 -0.90
N ASP A 65 4.04 7.63 -1.21
CA ASP A 65 4.57 7.61 -2.59
C ASP A 65 4.57 6.19 -3.21
N ILE A 66 4.67 5.13 -2.38
CA ILE A 66 4.54 3.73 -2.82
C ILE A 66 3.08 3.36 -3.10
N PHE A 67 2.14 3.72 -2.21
CA PHE A 67 0.76 3.25 -2.29
C PHE A 67 -0.13 4.08 -3.22
N VAL A 68 0.06 5.38 -3.32
CA VAL A 68 -0.79 6.27 -4.14
C VAL A 68 -0.94 5.79 -5.59
N PRO A 69 0.11 5.34 -6.29
CA PRO A 69 -0.05 4.82 -7.66
C PRO A 69 -0.84 3.51 -7.75
N ILE A 70 -0.92 2.74 -6.66
CA ILE A 70 -1.58 1.43 -6.60
C ILE A 70 -3.06 1.56 -6.24
N ILE A 71 -3.46 2.66 -5.57
CA ILE A 71 -4.83 2.90 -5.11
C ILE A 71 -5.89 2.63 -6.18
N PRO A 72 -5.77 3.10 -7.45
CA PRO A 72 -6.80 2.84 -8.44
C PRO A 72 -7.04 1.35 -8.72
N ALA A 73 -5.98 0.54 -8.72
CA ALA A 73 -6.10 -0.91 -8.93
C ALA A 73 -6.78 -1.60 -7.73
N ILE A 74 -6.42 -1.18 -6.51
CA ILE A 74 -7.02 -1.69 -5.27
C ILE A 74 -8.50 -1.31 -5.17
N VAL A 75 -8.84 -0.06 -5.49
CA VAL A 75 -10.22 0.43 -5.47
C VAL A 75 -11.10 -0.31 -6.47
N ALA A 76 -10.61 -0.49 -7.71
CA ALA A 76 -11.35 -1.24 -8.74
C ALA A 76 -11.63 -2.69 -8.30
N SER A 77 -10.60 -3.37 -7.77
CA SER A 77 -10.71 -4.74 -7.28
C SER A 77 -11.63 -4.83 -6.05
N GLY A 78 -11.45 -3.92 -5.09
CA GLY A 78 -12.25 -3.88 -3.86
C GLY A 78 -13.73 -3.56 -4.12
N PHE A 79 -14.03 -2.67 -5.06
CA PHE A 79 -15.40 -2.37 -5.46
C PHE A 79 -16.08 -3.59 -6.09
N LEU A 80 -15.39 -4.28 -7.00
CA LEU A 80 -15.91 -5.49 -7.61
C LEU A 80 -16.06 -6.62 -6.57
N MET A 81 -15.12 -6.75 -5.62
CA MET A 81 -15.22 -7.70 -4.51
C MET A 81 -16.46 -7.41 -3.65
N GLY A 82 -16.71 -6.15 -3.33
CA GLY A 82 -17.92 -5.74 -2.59
C GLY A 82 -19.22 -6.12 -3.30
N ILE A 83 -19.28 -5.95 -4.63
CA ILE A 83 -20.43 -6.40 -5.44
C ILE A 83 -20.57 -7.93 -5.36
N MET A 84 -19.46 -8.67 -5.52
CA MET A 84 -19.50 -10.13 -5.48
C MET A 84 -19.93 -10.65 -4.11
N GLU A 85 -19.47 -10.04 -3.01
CA GLU A 85 -19.90 -10.40 -1.66
C GLU A 85 -21.38 -10.10 -1.43
N ALA A 86 -21.88 -8.96 -1.92
CA ALA A 86 -23.30 -8.64 -1.87
C ALA A 86 -24.14 -9.68 -2.64
N LEU A 87 -23.69 -10.09 -3.83
CA LEU A 87 -24.33 -11.15 -4.61
C LEU A 87 -24.29 -12.48 -3.89
N ASN A 88 -23.16 -12.87 -3.30
CA ASN A 88 -23.03 -14.09 -2.49
C ASN A 88 -24.00 -14.07 -1.32
N PHE A 89 -24.10 -12.95 -0.61
CA PHE A 89 -25.05 -12.80 0.50
C PHE A 89 -26.50 -12.98 0.04
N MET A 90 -26.88 -12.37 -1.09
CA MET A 90 -28.24 -12.48 -1.63
C MET A 90 -28.57 -13.90 -2.08
N VAL A 91 -27.64 -14.61 -2.72
CA VAL A 91 -27.79 -16.00 -3.14
C VAL A 91 -27.91 -16.92 -1.93
N ASN A 92 -27.02 -16.79 -0.93
CA ASN A 92 -26.99 -17.65 0.26
C ASN A 92 -28.23 -17.48 1.14
N ASN A 93 -28.86 -16.30 1.11
CA ASN A 93 -30.11 -16.04 1.85
C ASN A 93 -31.38 -16.29 1.02
N GLY A 94 -31.25 -16.79 -0.20
CA GLY A 94 -32.39 -17.14 -1.04
C GLY A 94 -33.12 -15.93 -1.68
N PHE A 95 -32.55 -14.72 -1.59
CA PHE A 95 -33.13 -13.53 -2.22
C PHE A 95 -32.93 -13.51 -3.74
N LEU A 96 -31.87 -14.18 -4.22
CA LEU A 96 -31.54 -14.25 -5.65
C LEU A 96 -31.15 -15.68 -6.03
N ASN A 97 -31.63 -16.15 -7.16
CA ASN A 97 -31.23 -17.45 -7.71
C ASN A 97 -30.36 -17.20 -8.93
N ILE A 98 -29.05 -17.19 -8.75
CA ILE A 98 -28.04 -17.03 -9.81
C ILE A 98 -27.23 -18.31 -9.88
N ASP A 99 -26.90 -18.74 -11.09
CA ASP A 99 -25.93 -19.82 -11.30
C ASP A 99 -24.52 -19.33 -10.95
N THR A 100 -24.06 -19.72 -9.75
CA THR A 100 -22.71 -19.40 -9.24
C THR A 100 -21.61 -20.20 -9.95
N SER A 101 -21.97 -21.23 -10.73
CA SER A 101 -21.01 -22.00 -11.55
C SER A 101 -20.85 -21.41 -12.96
N GLY A 102 -21.66 -20.43 -13.33
CA GLY A 102 -21.61 -19.76 -14.63
C GLY A 102 -20.29 -19.01 -14.84
N SER A 103 -19.86 -18.95 -16.11
CA SER A 103 -18.58 -18.33 -16.49
C SER A 103 -18.47 -16.86 -16.08
N ILE A 104 -19.54 -16.09 -16.17
CA ILE A 104 -19.56 -14.67 -15.81
C ILE A 104 -19.29 -14.50 -14.31
N TYR A 105 -19.95 -15.31 -13.48
CA TYR A 105 -19.76 -15.27 -12.04
C TYR A 105 -18.32 -15.65 -11.65
N THR A 106 -17.82 -16.77 -12.22
CA THR A 106 -16.46 -17.25 -11.97
C THR A 106 -15.39 -16.24 -12.39
N PHE A 107 -15.54 -15.61 -13.57
CA PHE A 107 -14.61 -14.58 -14.01
C PHE A 107 -14.71 -13.30 -13.20
N ALA A 108 -15.91 -12.87 -12.80
CA ALA A 108 -16.08 -11.73 -11.92
C ALA A 108 -15.40 -11.94 -10.57
N GLN A 109 -15.51 -13.15 -10.01
CA GLN A 109 -14.81 -13.54 -8.78
C GLN A 109 -13.28 -13.50 -8.97
N LEU A 110 -12.77 -14.03 -10.09
CA LEU A 110 -11.35 -13.97 -10.42
C LEU A 110 -10.86 -12.51 -10.55
N PHE A 111 -11.59 -11.66 -11.26
CA PHE A 111 -11.21 -10.27 -11.47
C PHE A 111 -11.23 -9.46 -10.16
N SER A 112 -12.21 -9.72 -9.29
CA SER A 112 -12.34 -9.04 -8.00
C SER A 112 -11.15 -9.30 -7.08
N ASN A 113 -10.58 -10.49 -7.12
CA ASN A 113 -9.50 -10.91 -6.23
C ASN A 113 -8.09 -10.62 -6.80
N THR A 114 -7.97 -10.36 -8.11
CA THR A 114 -6.67 -10.32 -8.80
C THR A 114 -5.70 -9.29 -8.20
N ALA A 115 -6.14 -8.04 -7.95
CA ALA A 115 -5.23 -7.02 -7.43
C ALA A 115 -4.71 -7.34 -6.03
N TYR A 116 -5.51 -7.99 -5.19
CA TYR A 116 -5.09 -8.42 -3.85
C TYR A 116 -4.16 -9.63 -3.89
N THR A 117 -4.42 -10.59 -4.76
CA THR A 117 -3.57 -11.76 -4.95
C THR A 117 -2.17 -11.37 -5.42
N PHE A 118 -2.08 -10.42 -6.34
CA PHE A 118 -0.82 -9.94 -6.92
C PHE A 118 -0.32 -8.63 -6.29
N LEU A 119 -0.88 -8.23 -5.14
CA LEU A 119 -0.49 -7.02 -4.43
C LEU A 119 1.02 -6.90 -4.17
N PRO A 120 1.75 -7.97 -3.79
CA PRO A 120 3.20 -7.92 -3.65
C PRO A 120 3.94 -7.41 -4.88
N ILE A 121 3.48 -7.76 -6.10
CA ILE A 121 4.09 -7.29 -7.35
C ILE A 121 3.86 -5.78 -7.52
N LEU A 122 2.65 -5.31 -7.26
CA LEU A 122 2.31 -3.88 -7.39
C LEU A 122 3.13 -3.03 -6.40
N ILE A 123 3.19 -3.47 -5.15
CA ILE A 123 3.99 -2.80 -4.11
C ILE A 123 5.47 -2.82 -4.47
N ALA A 124 5.98 -3.96 -4.92
CA ALA A 124 7.39 -4.11 -5.26
C ALA A 124 7.80 -3.24 -6.46
N TYR A 125 6.97 -3.17 -7.50
CA TYR A 125 7.19 -2.29 -8.64
C TYR A 125 7.21 -0.81 -8.24
N SER A 126 6.19 -0.37 -7.50
CA SER A 126 6.07 1.01 -7.04
C SER A 126 7.18 1.37 -6.04
N GLY A 127 7.47 0.49 -5.09
CA GLY A 127 8.52 0.67 -4.10
C GLY A 127 9.92 0.78 -4.73
N ALA A 128 10.23 -0.06 -5.73
CA ALA A 128 11.49 0.03 -6.46
C ALA A 128 11.67 1.41 -7.10
N LYS A 129 10.62 1.93 -7.73
CA LYS A 129 10.63 3.27 -8.31
C LYS A 129 10.88 4.37 -7.26
N VAL A 130 10.23 4.26 -6.09
CA VAL A 130 10.37 5.22 -5.00
C VAL A 130 11.76 5.14 -4.36
N PHE A 131 12.30 3.94 -4.17
CA PHE A 131 13.65 3.75 -3.63
C PHE A 131 14.76 3.98 -4.66
N GLY A 132 14.42 4.23 -5.93
CA GLY A 132 15.37 4.49 -7.00
C GLY A 132 16.15 3.25 -7.44
N ALA A 133 15.49 2.11 -7.47
CA ALA A 133 15.90 0.87 -8.10
C ALA A 133 15.16 0.67 -9.43
N ASN A 134 15.56 -0.32 -10.21
CA ASN A 134 14.85 -0.67 -11.43
C ASN A 134 13.46 -1.26 -11.08
N PRO A 135 12.34 -0.65 -11.53
CA PRO A 135 10.99 -1.10 -11.19
C PRO A 135 10.68 -2.53 -11.64
N TYR A 136 11.27 -2.96 -12.76
CA TYR A 136 11.07 -4.32 -13.28
C TYR A 136 11.78 -5.36 -12.41
N LEU A 137 12.97 -5.05 -11.89
CA LEU A 137 13.65 -5.91 -10.92
C LEU A 137 12.86 -5.97 -9.61
N GLY A 138 12.28 -4.84 -9.19
CA GLY A 138 11.32 -4.82 -8.09
C GLY A 138 10.15 -5.76 -8.33
N ALA A 139 9.50 -5.68 -9.49
CA ALA A 139 8.42 -6.59 -9.86
C ALA A 139 8.85 -8.06 -9.80
N VAL A 140 10.05 -8.40 -10.26
CA VAL A 140 10.60 -9.77 -10.18
C VAL A 140 10.72 -10.23 -8.73
N ILE A 141 11.18 -9.37 -7.81
CA ILE A 141 11.18 -9.72 -6.37
C ILE A 141 9.77 -9.98 -5.86
N GLY A 142 8.79 -9.14 -6.22
CA GLY A 142 7.38 -9.38 -5.90
C GLY A 142 6.86 -10.72 -6.44
N MET A 143 7.21 -11.07 -7.69
CA MET A 143 6.86 -12.37 -8.30
C MET A 143 7.53 -13.55 -7.57
N ILE A 144 8.80 -13.43 -7.16
CA ILE A 144 9.49 -14.44 -6.37
C ILE A 144 8.75 -14.69 -5.05
N MET A 145 8.28 -13.64 -4.39
CA MET A 145 7.58 -13.73 -3.10
C MET A 145 6.22 -14.44 -3.18
N ILE A 146 5.58 -14.46 -4.35
CA ILE A 146 4.30 -15.15 -4.57
C ILE A 146 4.41 -16.24 -5.63
N HIS A 147 5.60 -16.76 -5.85
CA HIS A 147 5.86 -17.77 -6.89
C HIS A 147 4.99 -19.02 -6.67
N PRO A 148 4.43 -19.63 -7.72
CA PRO A 148 3.56 -20.83 -7.60
C PRO A 148 4.19 -22.03 -6.90
N ASN A 149 5.54 -22.12 -6.88
CA ASN A 149 6.26 -23.17 -6.14
C ASN A 149 6.26 -22.94 -4.62
N LEU A 150 5.88 -21.76 -4.15
CA LEU A 150 5.58 -21.52 -2.75
C LEU A 150 4.12 -21.90 -2.49
N GLN A 151 3.85 -22.46 -1.31
CA GLN A 151 2.47 -22.73 -0.92
C GLN A 151 1.72 -21.41 -0.78
N ASN A 152 0.47 -21.37 -1.26
CA ASN A 152 -0.34 -20.18 -1.11
C ASN A 152 -0.62 -19.89 0.38
N ALA A 153 -0.37 -18.66 0.83
CA ALA A 153 -0.51 -18.29 2.24
C ALA A 153 -1.93 -18.52 2.79
N TRP A 154 -2.96 -18.30 1.97
CA TRP A 154 -4.35 -18.51 2.37
C TRP A 154 -4.71 -19.99 2.47
N THR A 155 -4.22 -20.83 1.54
CA THR A 155 -4.40 -22.29 1.60
C THR A 155 -3.72 -22.87 2.85
N VAL A 156 -2.49 -22.43 3.14
CA VAL A 156 -1.79 -22.83 4.37
C VAL A 156 -2.52 -22.38 5.63
N ALA A 157 -3.14 -21.22 5.62
CA ALA A 157 -3.93 -20.72 6.75
C ALA A 157 -5.16 -21.60 7.03
N THR A 158 -5.74 -22.24 6.00
CA THR A 158 -6.91 -23.12 6.14
C THR A 158 -6.53 -24.57 6.42
N GLU A 159 -5.50 -25.08 5.75
CA GLU A 159 -5.10 -26.50 5.82
C GLU A 159 -4.06 -26.80 6.91
N GLY A 160 -3.31 -25.79 7.36
CA GLY A 160 -2.34 -25.91 8.44
C GLY A 160 -1.04 -26.67 8.08
N VAL A 161 -0.92 -27.22 6.87
CA VAL A 161 0.25 -27.97 6.44
C VAL A 161 1.25 -27.07 5.76
N LYS A 162 2.49 -27.05 6.28
CA LYS A 162 3.58 -26.22 5.74
C LYS A 162 4.72 -27.07 5.22
N ALA A 163 5.09 -26.87 3.96
CA ALA A 163 6.34 -27.39 3.43
C ALA A 163 7.51 -26.56 3.97
N THR A 164 8.57 -27.22 4.40
CA THR A 164 9.76 -26.55 4.95
C THR A 164 10.98 -26.78 4.07
N GLN A 165 11.84 -25.79 3.96
CA GLN A 165 13.11 -25.86 3.23
C GLN A 165 14.27 -25.44 4.16
N LYS A 166 15.34 -26.25 4.18
CA LYS A 166 16.57 -25.89 4.88
C LYS A 166 17.32 -24.81 4.09
N VAL A 167 17.76 -23.78 4.79
CA VAL A 167 18.51 -22.66 4.21
C VAL A 167 19.86 -22.48 4.90
N TRP A 168 20.75 -21.68 4.30
CA TRP A 168 22.08 -21.38 4.83
C TRP A 168 22.86 -22.64 5.16
N PHE A 169 23.00 -23.55 4.17
CA PHE A 169 23.70 -24.83 4.32
C PHE A 169 23.11 -25.76 5.42
N GLY A 170 21.82 -25.60 5.73
CA GLY A 170 21.12 -26.42 6.70
C GLY A 170 21.11 -25.89 8.13
N LEU A 171 21.52 -24.63 8.33
CA LEU A 171 21.51 -23.98 9.66
C LEU A 171 20.12 -23.90 10.27
N TYR A 172 19.10 -23.57 9.45
CA TYR A 172 17.70 -23.55 9.89
C TYR A 172 16.74 -23.83 8.73
N SER A 173 15.49 -24.08 9.07
CA SER A 173 14.43 -24.32 8.10
C SER A 173 13.47 -23.16 8.06
N ILE A 174 13.00 -22.82 6.85
CA ILE A 174 11.95 -21.83 6.63
C ILE A 174 10.71 -22.51 6.07
N ASP A 175 9.54 -21.91 6.30
CA ASP A 175 8.30 -22.32 5.68
C ASP A 175 8.30 -21.86 4.21
N MET A 176 8.00 -22.79 3.28
CA MET A 176 7.89 -22.52 1.85
C MET A 176 6.49 -21.95 1.53
N VAL A 177 6.13 -20.85 2.19
CA VAL A 177 4.84 -20.19 2.07
C VAL A 177 5.02 -18.87 1.32
N GLY A 178 4.12 -18.58 0.40
CA GLY A 178 4.11 -17.33 -0.34
C GLY A 178 3.69 -16.16 0.55
N TYR A 179 4.04 -14.97 0.10
CA TYR A 179 3.77 -13.72 0.82
C TYR A 179 2.54 -12.99 0.28
N GLN A 180 1.52 -13.74 -0.19
CA GLN A 180 0.23 -13.18 -0.58
C GLN A 180 -0.37 -12.43 0.61
N GLY A 181 -0.76 -11.18 0.36
CA GLY A 181 -1.36 -10.33 1.39
C GLY A 181 -0.40 -9.69 2.38
N HIS A 182 0.90 -9.96 2.29
CA HIS A 182 1.90 -9.30 3.13
C HIS A 182 2.43 -8.02 2.45
N VAL A 183 2.55 -6.95 3.24
CA VAL A 183 2.94 -5.61 2.76
C VAL A 183 4.35 -5.26 3.24
N ILE A 184 4.60 -5.37 4.54
CA ILE A 184 5.85 -4.93 5.16
C ILE A 184 7.06 -5.70 4.61
N PRO A 185 7.03 -7.04 4.53
CA PRO A 185 8.15 -7.81 3.97
C PRO A 185 8.51 -7.39 2.54
N VAL A 186 7.50 -7.07 1.71
CA VAL A 186 7.71 -6.66 0.32
C VAL A 186 8.43 -5.31 0.24
N ILE A 187 8.00 -4.33 1.04
CA ILE A 187 8.64 -3.00 1.07
C ILE A 187 10.10 -3.11 1.49
N ILE A 188 10.38 -3.90 2.53
CA ILE A 188 11.76 -4.10 3.02
C ILE A 188 12.61 -4.84 1.99
N ALA A 189 12.06 -5.88 1.36
CA ALA A 189 12.77 -6.62 0.30
C ALA A 189 13.21 -5.70 -0.84
N VAL A 190 12.32 -4.85 -1.30
CA VAL A 190 12.60 -3.92 -2.41
C VAL A 190 13.53 -2.78 -1.97
N TRP A 191 13.45 -2.34 -0.72
CA TRP A 191 14.44 -1.41 -0.18
C TRP A 191 15.85 -2.03 -0.17
N VAL A 192 15.97 -3.30 0.23
CA VAL A 192 17.24 -4.06 0.17
C VAL A 192 17.72 -4.21 -1.28
N LEU A 193 16.83 -4.56 -2.22
CA LEU A 193 17.13 -4.58 -3.65
C LEU A 193 17.77 -3.26 -4.10
N ALA A 194 17.14 -2.13 -3.75
CA ALA A 194 17.65 -0.81 -4.13
C ALA A 194 19.04 -0.51 -3.56
N GLN A 195 19.33 -0.98 -2.33
CA GLN A 195 20.66 -0.80 -1.74
C GLN A 195 21.73 -1.66 -2.45
N ILE A 196 21.38 -2.89 -2.81
CA ILE A 196 22.28 -3.81 -3.51
C ILE A 196 22.56 -3.30 -4.93
N GLU A 197 21.51 -3.01 -5.70
CA GLU A 197 21.60 -2.52 -7.08
C GLU A 197 22.45 -1.25 -7.16
N LYS A 198 22.18 -0.24 -6.32
CA LYS A 198 22.96 1.01 -6.28
C LYS A 198 24.44 0.82 -5.93
N ARG A 199 24.75 -0.20 -5.12
CA ARG A 199 26.15 -0.51 -4.80
C ARG A 199 26.83 -1.23 -5.95
N LEU A 200 26.14 -2.18 -6.59
CA LEU A 200 26.69 -2.93 -7.73
C LEU A 200 26.98 -2.02 -8.91
N HIS A 201 26.10 -1.09 -9.26
CA HIS A 201 26.36 -0.09 -10.31
C HIS A 201 27.64 0.75 -10.09
N LYS A 202 28.12 0.85 -8.84
CA LYS A 202 29.36 1.58 -8.53
C LYS A 202 30.62 0.71 -8.62
N VAL A 203 30.47 -0.60 -8.49
CA VAL A 203 31.58 -1.56 -8.37
C VAL A 203 31.77 -2.35 -9.66
N VAL A 204 30.67 -2.67 -10.35
CA VAL A 204 30.69 -3.46 -11.58
C VAL A 204 31.13 -2.58 -12.75
N PRO A 205 32.14 -3.03 -13.57
CA PRO A 205 32.54 -2.31 -14.78
C PRO A 205 31.37 -2.19 -15.77
N ALA A 206 31.25 -1.05 -16.45
CA ALA A 206 30.15 -0.72 -17.37
C ALA A 206 29.86 -1.80 -18.42
N MET A 207 30.92 -2.54 -18.88
CA MET A 207 30.79 -3.63 -19.84
C MET A 207 29.93 -4.80 -19.31
N PHE A 208 29.97 -5.07 -18.00
CA PHE A 208 29.27 -6.18 -17.35
C PHE A 208 28.02 -5.73 -16.57
N ASP A 209 27.86 -4.43 -16.37
CA ASP A 209 26.81 -3.88 -15.51
C ASP A 209 25.40 -4.26 -15.97
N LEU A 210 25.17 -4.33 -17.28
CA LEU A 210 23.88 -4.62 -17.88
C LEU A 210 23.30 -5.99 -17.46
N PHE A 211 24.13 -6.99 -17.20
CA PHE A 211 23.67 -8.34 -16.84
C PHE A 211 24.11 -8.79 -15.45
N VAL A 212 25.28 -8.41 -14.96
CA VAL A 212 25.77 -8.81 -13.63
C VAL A 212 24.96 -8.13 -12.53
N THR A 213 24.73 -6.83 -12.66
CA THR A 213 23.98 -6.09 -11.64
C THR A 213 22.55 -6.59 -11.45
N PRO A 214 21.70 -6.76 -12.49
CA PRO A 214 20.39 -7.35 -12.32
C PRO A 214 20.43 -8.77 -11.78
N LEU A 215 21.30 -9.62 -12.32
CA LEU A 215 21.42 -11.02 -11.89
C LEU A 215 21.74 -11.14 -10.40
N VAL A 216 22.81 -10.46 -9.97
CA VAL A 216 23.26 -10.52 -8.56
C VAL A 216 22.24 -9.84 -7.64
N SER A 217 21.70 -8.69 -8.04
CA SER A 217 20.70 -7.97 -7.25
C SER A 217 19.47 -8.82 -6.98
N VAL A 218 18.90 -9.45 -8.02
CA VAL A 218 17.70 -10.29 -7.88
C VAL A 218 18.01 -11.56 -7.09
N PHE A 219 19.13 -12.25 -7.40
CA PHE A 219 19.49 -13.49 -6.73
C PHE A 219 19.75 -13.27 -5.23
N VAL A 220 20.59 -12.31 -4.88
CA VAL A 220 20.92 -12.02 -3.48
C VAL A 220 19.69 -11.51 -2.72
N THR A 221 18.95 -10.55 -3.29
CA THR A 221 17.74 -10.03 -2.64
C THR A 221 16.68 -11.12 -2.51
N GLY A 222 16.42 -11.91 -3.54
CA GLY A 222 15.44 -13.00 -3.51
C GLY A 222 15.78 -14.03 -2.44
N TYR A 223 17.04 -14.46 -2.35
CA TYR A 223 17.48 -15.39 -1.32
C TYR A 223 17.36 -14.81 0.10
N LEU A 224 17.80 -13.56 0.31
CA LEU A 224 17.67 -12.88 1.59
C LEU A 224 16.19 -12.65 1.96
N THR A 225 15.35 -12.37 0.96
CA THR A 225 13.91 -12.16 1.18
C THR A 225 13.24 -13.43 1.69
N LEU A 226 13.46 -14.56 1.03
CA LEU A 226 12.84 -15.83 1.43
C LEU A 226 13.43 -16.39 2.72
N SER A 227 14.74 -16.22 2.92
CA SER A 227 15.42 -16.82 4.08
C SER A 227 15.35 -15.98 5.36
N ILE A 228 15.44 -14.66 5.28
CA ILE A 228 15.60 -13.80 6.47
C ILE A 228 14.49 -12.76 6.56
N ILE A 229 14.35 -11.91 5.52
CA ILE A 229 13.46 -10.74 5.56
C ILE A 229 12.00 -11.18 5.72
N GLY A 230 11.56 -12.13 4.90
CA GLY A 230 10.20 -12.62 4.93
C GLY A 230 9.78 -13.15 6.30
N PRO A 231 10.44 -14.19 6.84
CA PRO A 231 10.07 -14.76 8.14
C PRO A 231 10.06 -13.75 9.28
N ILE A 232 11.07 -12.86 9.34
CA ILE A 232 11.15 -11.84 10.38
C ILE A 232 10.01 -10.82 10.26
N PHE A 233 9.85 -10.23 9.07
CA PHE A 233 8.91 -9.13 8.90
C PHE A 233 7.45 -9.58 8.81
N VAL A 234 7.16 -10.83 8.41
CA VAL A 234 5.83 -11.43 8.58
C VAL A 234 5.47 -11.53 10.05
N THR A 235 6.42 -11.93 10.90
CA THR A 235 6.17 -12.00 12.35
C THR A 235 5.88 -10.61 12.93
N VAL A 236 6.66 -9.59 12.54
CA VAL A 236 6.43 -8.20 12.93
C VAL A 236 5.07 -7.68 12.45
N GLU A 237 4.73 -7.91 11.17
CA GLU A 237 3.46 -7.52 10.59
C GLU A 237 2.28 -8.17 11.28
N ASN A 238 2.35 -9.47 11.52
CA ASN A 238 1.33 -10.23 12.26
C ASN A 238 1.16 -9.72 13.70
N GLY A 239 2.27 -9.38 14.36
CA GLY A 239 2.25 -8.79 15.70
C GLY A 239 1.53 -7.44 15.71
N LEU A 240 1.82 -6.59 14.74
CA LEU A 240 1.16 -5.28 14.57
C LEU A 240 -0.35 -5.44 14.33
N LEU A 241 -0.74 -6.27 13.36
CA LEU A 241 -2.14 -6.48 13.02
C LEU A 241 -2.94 -7.09 14.17
N ASN A 242 -2.37 -8.08 14.87
CA ASN A 242 -2.99 -8.67 16.06
C ASN A 242 -3.11 -7.65 17.20
N GLY A 243 -2.11 -6.80 17.40
CA GLY A 243 -2.14 -5.74 18.40
C GLY A 243 -3.26 -4.72 18.14
N ILE A 244 -3.44 -4.31 16.88
CA ILE A 244 -4.53 -3.41 16.47
C ILE A 244 -5.89 -4.09 16.66
N GLN A 245 -6.01 -5.35 16.26
CA GLN A 245 -7.24 -6.11 16.45
C GLN A 245 -7.60 -6.25 17.94
N TRP A 246 -6.61 -6.57 18.77
CA TRP A 246 -6.80 -6.64 20.22
C TRP A 246 -7.26 -5.30 20.79
N LEU A 247 -6.65 -4.19 20.34
CA LEU A 247 -7.02 -2.85 20.78
C LEU A 247 -8.48 -2.52 20.41
N ILE A 248 -8.89 -2.82 19.18
CA ILE A 248 -10.25 -2.57 18.70
C ILE A 248 -11.27 -3.46 19.46
N ALA A 249 -10.89 -4.68 19.82
CA ALA A 249 -11.72 -5.63 20.52
C ALA A 249 -11.89 -5.34 22.04
N LEU A 250 -11.25 -4.28 22.58
CA LEU A 250 -11.43 -3.90 23.98
C LEU A 250 -12.91 -3.66 24.31
N PRO A 251 -13.38 -4.10 25.49
CA PRO A 251 -14.77 -3.98 25.89
C PRO A 251 -15.22 -2.50 25.95
N PHE A 252 -16.53 -2.30 25.87
CA PHE A 252 -17.17 -0.97 25.92
C PHE A 252 -16.75 0.01 24.81
N GLY A 253 -16.10 -0.46 23.72
CA GLY A 253 -15.66 0.40 22.62
C GLY A 253 -14.48 1.31 22.97
N ILE A 254 -13.77 1.04 24.09
CA ILE A 254 -12.62 1.86 24.55
C ILE A 254 -11.56 1.94 23.46
N GLY A 255 -11.21 0.82 22.81
CA GLY A 255 -10.23 0.79 21.74
C GLY A 255 -10.66 1.62 20.54
N SER A 256 -11.93 1.49 20.14
CA SER A 256 -12.51 2.28 19.05
C SER A 256 -12.54 3.78 19.38
N LEU A 257 -12.82 4.14 20.64
CA LEU A 257 -12.76 5.52 21.13
C LEU A 257 -11.34 6.09 21.02
N ILE A 258 -10.36 5.35 21.51
CA ILE A 258 -8.93 5.75 21.46
C ILE A 258 -8.51 5.94 20.00
N MET A 259 -8.77 4.96 19.15
CA MET A 259 -8.39 5.01 17.75
C MET A 259 -9.09 6.16 17.00
N GLY A 260 -10.38 6.39 17.24
CA GLY A 260 -11.13 7.49 16.66
C GLY A 260 -10.64 8.87 17.15
N ALA A 261 -10.32 9.01 18.43
CA ALA A 261 -9.78 10.25 18.99
C ALA A 261 -8.41 10.61 18.40
N PHE A 262 -7.54 9.62 18.17
CA PHE A 262 -6.24 9.86 17.57
C PHE A 262 -6.30 10.00 16.03
N TYR A 263 -7.35 9.56 15.37
CA TYR A 263 -7.48 9.61 13.92
C TYR A 263 -7.41 11.05 13.37
N ALA A 264 -8.20 11.97 13.90
CA ALA A 264 -8.25 13.35 13.42
C ALA A 264 -6.89 14.07 13.54
N PRO A 265 -6.15 14.04 14.67
CA PRO A 265 -4.79 14.56 14.75
C PRO A 265 -3.84 13.95 13.73
N THR A 266 -3.95 12.65 13.43
CA THR A 266 -3.09 11.98 12.46
C THR A 266 -3.42 12.39 11.01
N VAL A 267 -4.68 12.69 10.71
CA VAL A 267 -5.08 13.26 9.41
C VAL A 267 -4.46 14.63 9.21
N VAL A 268 -4.53 15.50 10.22
CA VAL A 268 -3.90 16.83 10.18
C VAL A 268 -2.38 16.73 10.02
N ALA A 269 -1.75 15.73 10.66
CA ALA A 269 -0.32 15.46 10.52
C ALA A 269 0.07 14.83 9.17
N GLY A 270 -0.91 14.46 8.32
CA GLY A 270 -0.67 13.79 7.04
C GLY A 270 -0.28 12.31 7.15
N VAL A 271 -0.44 11.73 8.34
CA VAL A 271 -0.04 10.34 8.65
C VAL A 271 -1.07 9.32 8.17
N HIS A 272 -2.29 9.77 7.85
CA HIS A 272 -3.42 8.91 7.51
C HIS A 272 -3.17 7.95 6.32
N HIS A 273 -2.26 8.28 5.42
CA HIS A 273 -1.86 7.38 4.33
C HIS A 273 -1.22 6.07 4.81
N MET A 274 -0.65 6.04 6.03
CA MET A 274 -0.11 4.82 6.62
C MET A 274 -1.20 3.80 6.97
N TYR A 275 -2.41 4.26 7.23
CA TYR A 275 -3.51 3.37 7.59
C TYR A 275 -3.94 2.44 6.46
N THR A 276 -3.62 2.78 5.21
CA THR A 276 -3.80 1.88 4.06
C THR A 276 -3.06 0.55 4.25
N ILE A 277 -1.89 0.57 4.91
CA ILE A 277 -1.14 -0.67 5.21
C ILE A 277 -1.93 -1.54 6.19
N ILE A 278 -2.56 -0.92 7.20
CA ILE A 278 -3.37 -1.61 8.20
C ILE A 278 -4.60 -2.22 7.52
N ASP A 279 -5.30 -1.45 6.69
CA ASP A 279 -6.47 -1.93 5.96
C ASP A 279 -6.13 -3.12 5.06
N LEU A 280 -5.09 -2.99 4.25
CA LEU A 280 -4.63 -4.04 3.35
C LEU A 280 -4.17 -5.29 4.12
N GLY A 281 -3.42 -5.11 5.20
CA GLY A 281 -2.99 -6.20 6.06
C GLY A 281 -4.17 -6.92 6.73
N GLN A 282 -5.15 -6.17 7.25
CA GLN A 282 -6.37 -6.75 7.84
C GLN A 282 -7.20 -7.49 6.79
N LEU A 283 -7.44 -6.87 5.64
CA LEU A 283 -8.20 -7.49 4.55
C LEU A 283 -7.54 -8.77 4.06
N SER A 284 -6.23 -8.77 3.91
CA SER A 284 -5.47 -9.94 3.48
C SER A 284 -5.43 -11.05 4.52
N LYS A 285 -5.33 -10.71 5.81
CA LYS A 285 -5.19 -11.68 6.89
C LYS A 285 -6.53 -12.20 7.40
N PHE A 286 -7.52 -11.32 7.53
CA PHE A 286 -8.80 -11.64 8.17
C PHE A 286 -9.97 -11.67 7.19
N GLY A 287 -9.77 -11.29 5.91
CA GLY A 287 -10.83 -11.14 4.90
C GLY A 287 -11.75 -9.94 5.13
N VAL A 288 -11.54 -9.21 6.22
CA VAL A 288 -12.32 -8.00 6.61
C VAL A 288 -11.40 -6.94 7.18
N THR A 289 -11.82 -5.69 7.11
CA THR A 289 -11.11 -4.59 7.77
C THR A 289 -11.94 -4.09 8.95
N TYR A 290 -11.32 -4.01 10.12
CA TYR A 290 -11.90 -3.41 11.33
C TYR A 290 -11.55 -1.93 11.43
N TRP A 291 -10.52 -1.50 10.74
CA TRP A 291 -10.02 -0.12 10.75
C TRP A 291 -10.90 0.82 9.91
N LEU A 292 -11.27 0.39 8.70
CA LEU A 292 -11.98 1.24 7.73
C LEU A 292 -13.32 1.80 8.26
N PRO A 293 -14.18 1.05 8.97
CA PRO A 293 -15.39 1.60 9.58
C PRO A 293 -15.10 2.73 10.57
N LEU A 294 -14.05 2.60 11.40
CA LEU A 294 -13.65 3.63 12.36
C LEU A 294 -13.13 4.89 11.66
N ALA A 295 -12.28 4.72 10.65
CA ALA A 295 -11.77 5.81 9.84
C ALA A 295 -12.89 6.54 9.07
N SER A 296 -13.85 5.79 8.52
CA SER A 296 -15.01 6.35 7.82
C SER A 296 -15.91 7.18 8.74
N ALA A 297 -16.19 6.69 9.94
CA ALA A 297 -16.96 7.43 10.95
C ALA A 297 -16.26 8.74 11.34
N ALA A 298 -14.93 8.69 11.54
CA ALA A 298 -14.13 9.87 11.87
C ALA A 298 -14.09 10.88 10.71
N ASN A 299 -13.97 10.41 9.45
CA ASN A 299 -14.01 11.27 8.27
C ASN A 299 -15.37 11.97 8.09
N ILE A 300 -16.46 11.25 8.31
CA ILE A 300 -17.83 11.84 8.28
C ILE A 300 -17.99 12.90 9.36
N ALA A 301 -17.50 12.62 10.58
CA ALA A 301 -17.53 13.60 11.68
C ALA A 301 -16.71 14.86 11.35
N GLN A 302 -15.54 14.72 10.73
CA GLN A 302 -14.72 15.84 10.26
C GLN A 302 -15.43 16.66 9.16
N GLY A 303 -16.07 15.98 8.20
CA GLY A 303 -16.88 16.61 7.16
C GLY A 303 -18.05 17.41 7.76
N GLY A 304 -18.73 16.85 8.75
CA GLY A 304 -19.79 17.55 9.50
C GLY A 304 -19.27 18.78 10.25
N ALA A 305 -18.12 18.69 10.91
CA ALA A 305 -17.52 19.82 11.61
C ALA A 305 -17.11 20.95 10.63
N LEU A 306 -16.56 20.61 9.46
CA LEU A 306 -16.22 21.59 8.42
C LEU A 306 -17.47 22.31 7.88
N SER A 307 -18.59 21.59 7.70
CA SER A 307 -19.83 22.22 7.22
C SER A 307 -20.41 23.21 8.21
N LEU A 308 -20.23 22.98 9.53
CA LEU A 308 -20.68 23.90 10.58
C LEU A 308 -19.82 25.17 10.70
N ILE A 309 -18.55 25.12 10.29
CA ILE A 309 -17.65 26.31 10.33
C ILE A 309 -17.97 27.26 9.17
N HIS A 310 -18.63 26.79 8.12
CA HIS A 310 -19.01 27.56 6.93
C HIS A 310 -20.46 28.06 6.93
N ILE A 311 -21.21 27.84 8.01
CA ILE A 311 -22.54 28.45 8.27
C ILE A 311 -22.37 29.61 9.22
#